data_02a830c43d63d88ddc68e59d53326f82
#
_entry.id   02a830c43d63d88ddc68e59d53326f82
#
_cell.length_a   1.000
_cell.length_b   1.000
_cell.length_c   1.000
_cell.angle_alpha   90.00
_cell.angle_beta   90.00
_cell.angle_gamma   90.00
#
_symmetry.space_group_name_H-M   'P 1'
#
loop_
_entity.id
_entity.type
_entity.pdbx_description
1 polymer ?
#
loop_
_entity_poly.entity_id
_entity_poly.type
_entity_poly.pdbx_seq_one_letter_code
_entity_poly.pdbx_strand_id
1 'polypeptide(L)'
;LSSSSAASDVYKRQGLYSTKLGHGDAMHLGKFDPTQEGYQVVVCHEEPKEYGNIGTEFRDARTGRILHYIPGNGKDVGRCMVADVDPDSPGCEYWSSEPDGVMYSCKGNELTGKRAPIAKGGDTSYNMTIWWSGSLNRQMLDYLVIHSYTDGRLFNGSDWGVKTASGTKNNACFYGDIWGDWREEVIFVDENDTELRIFTTDLSLIHI
;
A
#
# COMPACT_ATOMS: atom_id res chain seq x y z
N LEU A 1 -26.50 -13.15 20.16
CA LEU A 1 -26.63 -13.20 18.68
C LEU A 1 -26.99 -14.65 18.30
N SER A 2 -28.15 -14.87 17.70
CA SER A 2 -28.56 -16.21 17.31
C SER A 2 -27.71 -16.71 16.13
N SER A 3 -27.37 -18.01 16.12
CA SER A 3 -26.63 -18.67 15.07
C SER A 3 -27.22 -18.49 13.65
N SER A 4 -28.50 -18.15 13.56
CA SER A 4 -29.22 -17.90 12.32
C SER A 4 -28.82 -16.56 11.64
N SER A 5 -28.41 -15.54 12.40
CA SER A 5 -28.01 -14.25 11.81
C SER A 5 -26.63 -14.33 11.14
N ALA A 6 -25.70 -15.11 11.70
CA ALA A 6 -24.40 -15.34 11.10
C ALA A 6 -24.51 -16.18 9.80
N ALA A 7 -25.36 -17.21 9.79
CA ALA A 7 -25.58 -18.03 8.60
C ALA A 7 -26.25 -17.25 7.47
N SER A 8 -27.24 -16.39 7.78
CA SER A 8 -27.89 -15.56 6.75
C SER A 8 -26.95 -14.50 6.18
N ASP A 9 -25.95 -14.04 6.93
CA ASP A 9 -24.96 -13.07 6.49
C ASP A 9 -23.93 -13.71 5.51
N VAL A 10 -23.59 -14.98 5.71
CA VAL A 10 -22.74 -15.73 4.78
C VAL A 10 -23.42 -15.90 3.41
N TYR A 11 -24.71 -16.19 3.38
CA TYR A 11 -25.47 -16.34 2.13
C TYR A 11 -25.70 -15.03 1.36
N LYS A 12 -25.54 -13.88 2.00
CA LYS A 12 -25.69 -12.56 1.36
C LYS A 12 -24.38 -12.05 0.73
N ARG A 13 -23.27 -12.72 0.95
CA ARG A 13 -21.97 -12.40 0.33
C ARG A 13 -21.95 -12.93 -1.10
N GLN A 14 -22.51 -12.17 -2.01
CA GLN A 14 -22.48 -12.48 -3.43
C GLN A 14 -21.36 -11.68 -4.12
N GLY A 15 -20.71 -12.30 -5.10
CA GLY A 15 -19.81 -11.57 -5.99
C GLY A 15 -20.60 -10.52 -6.77
N LEU A 16 -20.15 -9.27 -6.72
CA LEU A 16 -20.81 -8.18 -7.43
C LEU A 16 -20.45 -8.18 -8.92
N TYR A 17 -19.20 -8.46 -9.23
CA TYR A 17 -18.65 -8.47 -10.59
C TYR A 17 -17.34 -9.26 -10.66
N SER A 18 -16.82 -9.46 -11.86
CA SER A 18 -15.48 -9.97 -12.15
C SER A 18 -14.87 -9.16 -13.28
N THR A 19 -13.63 -8.71 -13.12
CA THR A 19 -12.88 -7.98 -14.16
C THR A 19 -12.21 -8.92 -15.16
N LYS A 20 -11.98 -10.16 -14.77
CA LYS A 20 -11.29 -11.20 -15.57
C LYS A 20 -9.88 -10.79 -16.02
N LEU A 21 -9.18 -10.02 -15.21
CA LEU A 21 -7.83 -9.55 -15.48
C LEU A 21 -6.73 -10.44 -14.86
N GLY A 22 -7.12 -11.63 -14.42
CA GLY A 22 -6.21 -12.60 -13.84
C GLY A 22 -5.88 -12.34 -12.37
N HIS A 23 -4.82 -12.99 -11.92
CA HIS A 23 -4.32 -12.92 -10.54
C HIS A 23 -3.57 -11.62 -10.26
N GLY A 24 -3.48 -11.25 -8.99
CA GLY A 24 -2.67 -10.14 -8.49
C GLY A 24 -2.42 -10.25 -6.99
N ASP A 25 -1.22 -9.90 -6.57
CA ASP A 25 -0.74 -10.06 -5.18
C ASP A 25 -1.12 -8.90 -4.24
N ALA A 26 -1.64 -7.80 -4.77
CA ALA A 26 -2.01 -6.65 -3.95
C ALA A 26 -3.36 -6.06 -4.36
N MET A 27 -4.19 -5.77 -3.35
CA MET A 27 -5.48 -5.11 -3.52
C MET A 27 -5.70 -4.11 -2.38
N HIS A 28 -6.10 -2.91 -2.73
CA HIS A 28 -6.43 -1.85 -1.80
C HIS A 28 -7.87 -1.36 -2.03
N LEU A 29 -8.62 -1.20 -0.95
CA LEU A 29 -9.98 -0.65 -0.96
C LEU A 29 -10.01 0.58 -0.06
N GLY A 30 -10.46 1.71 -0.59
CA GLY A 30 -10.53 2.95 0.17
C GLY A 30 -11.22 4.08 -0.57
N LYS A 31 -11.31 5.22 0.10
CA LYS A 31 -11.74 6.50 -0.47
C LYS A 31 -10.49 7.22 -0.98
N PHE A 32 -9.99 6.85 -2.15
CA PHE A 32 -8.73 7.36 -2.68
C PHE A 32 -8.88 8.67 -3.44
N ASP A 33 -9.99 8.83 -4.16
CA ASP A 33 -10.36 10.08 -4.81
C ASP A 33 -11.42 10.79 -3.97
N PRO A 34 -11.08 11.90 -3.29
CA PRO A 34 -12.02 12.62 -2.44
C PRO A 34 -13.19 13.23 -3.21
N THR A 35 -13.05 13.43 -4.52
CA THR A 35 -14.09 14.05 -5.38
C THR A 35 -15.05 13.04 -5.98
N GLN A 36 -14.73 11.73 -5.95
CA GLN A 36 -15.61 10.66 -6.40
C GLN A 36 -16.53 10.22 -5.27
N GLU A 37 -17.79 9.94 -5.56
CA GLU A 37 -18.68 9.26 -4.61
C GLU A 37 -18.30 7.78 -4.47
N GLY A 38 -18.45 7.22 -3.25
CA GLY A 38 -18.17 5.82 -2.98
C GLY A 38 -16.68 5.50 -2.78
N TYR A 39 -16.38 4.21 -2.82
CA TYR A 39 -15.03 3.68 -2.65
C TYR A 39 -14.40 3.28 -3.98
N GLN A 40 -13.08 3.26 -4.01
CA GLN A 40 -12.31 2.77 -5.14
C GLN A 40 -11.49 1.54 -4.73
N VAL A 41 -11.13 0.73 -5.71
CA VAL A 41 -10.22 -0.41 -5.57
C VAL A 41 -9.04 -0.20 -6.50
N VAL A 42 -7.84 -0.45 -5.97
CA VAL A 42 -6.60 -0.52 -6.75
C VAL A 42 -6.08 -1.95 -6.68
N VAL A 43 -5.81 -2.57 -7.82
CA VAL A 43 -5.30 -3.95 -7.94
C VAL A 43 -4.23 -3.98 -9.02
N CYS A 44 -3.12 -4.68 -8.76
CA CYS A 44 -2.16 -5.04 -9.80
C CYS A 44 -2.41 -6.46 -10.32
N HIS A 45 -1.88 -6.77 -11.51
CA HIS A 45 -2.08 -8.04 -12.20
C HIS A 45 -0.77 -8.64 -12.68
N GLU A 46 -0.65 -9.97 -12.61
CA GLU A 46 0.60 -10.69 -12.87
C GLU A 46 0.64 -11.37 -14.24
N GLU A 47 -0.53 -11.59 -14.85
CA GLU A 47 -0.67 -12.42 -16.06
C GLU A 47 -0.93 -11.58 -17.30
N PRO A 48 0.11 -11.21 -18.09
CA PRO A 48 -0.02 -10.33 -19.25
C PRO A 48 -1.06 -10.78 -20.28
N LYS A 49 -1.27 -12.10 -20.43
CA LYS A 49 -2.25 -12.65 -21.35
C LYS A 49 -3.69 -12.39 -20.91
N GLU A 50 -3.92 -12.20 -19.61
CA GLU A 50 -5.24 -11.96 -19.04
C GLU A 50 -5.50 -10.46 -18.86
N TYR A 51 -4.55 -9.70 -18.32
CA TYR A 51 -4.74 -8.28 -18.10
C TYR A 51 -4.57 -7.41 -19.38
N GLY A 52 -3.97 -7.95 -20.45
CA GLY A 52 -3.73 -7.20 -21.69
C GLY A 52 -2.81 -6.01 -21.48
N ASN A 53 -3.36 -4.79 -21.41
CA ASN A 53 -2.60 -3.57 -21.13
C ASN A 53 -2.82 -3.04 -19.71
N ILE A 54 -3.74 -3.60 -18.93
CA ILE A 54 -4.16 -3.08 -17.62
C ILE A 54 -3.33 -3.74 -16.51
N GLY A 55 -2.09 -3.30 -16.34
CA GLY A 55 -1.19 -3.88 -15.32
C GLY A 55 -1.60 -3.56 -13.90
N THR A 56 -2.04 -2.31 -13.64
CA THR A 56 -2.63 -1.90 -12.36
C THR A 56 -3.88 -1.10 -12.64
N GLU A 57 -5.01 -1.57 -12.14
CA GLU A 57 -6.30 -0.90 -12.33
C GLU A 57 -6.68 -0.03 -11.13
N PHE A 58 -7.36 1.08 -11.41
CA PHE A 58 -8.07 1.90 -10.45
C PHE A 58 -9.54 1.91 -10.84
N ARG A 59 -10.41 1.33 -10.02
CA ARG A 59 -11.81 1.09 -10.38
C ARG A 59 -12.79 1.54 -9.31
N ASP A 60 -14.02 1.78 -9.72
CA ASP A 60 -15.15 1.95 -8.82
C ASP A 60 -15.46 0.62 -8.12
N ALA A 61 -15.46 0.65 -6.79
CA ALA A 61 -15.60 -0.57 -5.97
C ALA A 61 -16.99 -1.22 -6.09
N ARG A 62 -18.02 -0.44 -6.36
CA ARG A 62 -19.40 -0.91 -6.42
C ARG A 62 -19.73 -1.56 -7.75
N THR A 63 -19.27 -0.96 -8.82
CA THR A 63 -19.65 -1.36 -10.19
C THR A 63 -18.61 -2.21 -10.89
N GLY A 64 -17.34 -2.20 -10.43
CA GLY A 64 -16.21 -2.80 -11.09
C GLY A 64 -15.72 -2.03 -12.33
N ARG A 65 -16.30 -0.85 -12.62
CA ARG A 65 -15.89 -0.04 -13.75
C ARG A 65 -14.48 0.48 -13.54
N ILE A 66 -13.57 0.15 -14.45
CA ILE A 66 -12.21 0.69 -14.47
C ILE A 66 -12.30 2.17 -14.83
N LEU A 67 -11.77 3.03 -13.96
CA LEU A 67 -11.74 4.46 -14.13
C LEU A 67 -10.50 4.90 -14.91
N HIS A 68 -9.37 4.34 -14.54
CA HIS A 68 -8.07 4.49 -15.21
C HIS A 68 -7.14 3.35 -14.81
N TYR A 69 -5.96 3.26 -15.42
CA TYR A 69 -5.01 2.17 -15.15
C TYR A 69 -3.57 2.59 -15.47
N ILE A 70 -2.62 1.85 -14.92
CA ILE A 70 -1.20 1.90 -15.28
C ILE A 70 -0.92 0.71 -16.21
N PRO A 71 -0.26 0.91 -17.37
CA PRO A 71 0.12 -0.18 -18.26
C PRO A 71 1.06 -1.19 -17.59
N GLY A 72 0.83 -2.48 -17.81
CA GLY A 72 1.70 -3.54 -17.29
C GLY A 72 2.87 -3.90 -18.21
N ASN A 73 2.92 -3.33 -19.41
CA ASN A 73 4.01 -3.51 -20.37
C ASN A 73 4.37 -4.97 -20.66
N GLY A 74 3.42 -5.88 -20.52
CA GLY A 74 3.62 -7.31 -20.77
C GLY A 74 4.42 -8.02 -19.68
N LYS A 75 4.50 -7.47 -18.47
CA LYS A 75 5.24 -8.03 -17.35
C LYS A 75 4.33 -8.41 -16.19
N ASP A 76 4.82 -9.28 -15.33
CA ASP A 76 4.27 -9.48 -14.00
C ASP A 76 4.42 -8.17 -13.21
N VAL A 77 3.29 -7.55 -12.82
CA VAL A 77 3.32 -6.29 -12.07
C VAL A 77 3.62 -6.52 -10.57
N GLY A 78 3.38 -7.71 -10.07
CA GLY A 78 3.74 -8.16 -8.73
C GLY A 78 3.01 -7.39 -7.62
N ARG A 79 3.32 -6.10 -7.43
CA ARG A 79 2.76 -5.30 -6.36
C ARG A 79 2.38 -3.89 -6.78
N CYS A 80 1.38 -3.36 -6.08
CA CYS A 80 0.98 -1.96 -6.19
C CYS A 80 0.68 -1.37 -4.81
N MET A 81 0.64 -0.04 -4.76
CA MET A 81 0.28 0.72 -3.58
C MET A 81 -0.62 1.89 -3.96
N VAL A 82 -1.44 2.32 -3.00
CA VAL A 82 -2.20 3.56 -3.07
C VAL A 82 -2.26 4.20 -1.69
N ALA A 83 -1.85 5.45 -1.60
CA ALA A 83 -1.90 6.23 -0.37
C ALA A 83 -1.72 7.72 -0.67
N ASP A 84 -2.17 8.55 0.24
CA ASP A 84 -1.88 9.98 0.25
C ASP A 84 -0.47 10.19 0.83
N VAL A 85 0.53 10.38 -0.04
CA VAL A 85 1.95 10.51 0.33
C VAL A 85 2.55 11.83 -0.14
N ASP A 86 1.94 12.49 -1.14
CA ASP A 86 2.42 13.74 -1.73
C ASP A 86 1.53 14.91 -1.32
N PRO A 87 1.98 15.81 -0.42
CA PRO A 87 1.18 16.94 0.05
C PRO A 87 0.79 17.93 -1.05
N ASP A 88 1.46 17.90 -2.20
CA ASP A 88 1.20 18.78 -3.33
C ASP A 88 0.15 18.23 -4.31
N SER A 89 -0.29 16.98 -4.10
CA SER A 89 -1.22 16.27 -4.98
C SER A 89 -2.54 16.01 -4.25
N PRO A 90 -3.68 16.51 -4.70
CA PRO A 90 -4.96 16.28 -4.03
C PRO A 90 -5.46 14.83 -4.14
N GLY A 91 -5.72 14.19 -2.99
CA GLY A 91 -6.13 12.80 -2.90
C GLY A 91 -4.95 11.84 -2.87
N CYS A 92 -5.20 10.56 -3.07
CA CYS A 92 -4.14 9.57 -3.01
C CYS A 92 -3.36 9.46 -4.33
N GLU A 93 -2.07 9.16 -4.22
CA GLU A 93 -1.27 8.65 -5.32
C GLU A 93 -1.39 7.12 -5.38
N TYR A 94 -1.21 6.54 -6.59
CA TYR A 94 -1.04 5.11 -6.73
C TYR A 94 0.10 4.79 -7.69
N TRP A 95 0.77 3.67 -7.44
CA TRP A 95 1.94 3.21 -8.19
C TRP A 95 2.10 1.71 -8.09
N SER A 96 2.95 1.16 -8.91
CA SER A 96 3.25 -0.28 -8.91
C SER A 96 4.71 -0.55 -9.28
N SER A 97 5.09 -1.82 -9.23
CA SER A 97 6.42 -2.27 -9.65
C SER A 97 6.69 -2.03 -11.14
N GLU A 98 5.66 -1.90 -11.95
CA GLU A 98 5.76 -1.59 -13.37
C GLU A 98 4.81 -0.43 -13.72
N PRO A 99 5.29 0.68 -14.26
CA PRO A 99 6.70 1.03 -14.49
C PRO A 99 7.38 1.54 -13.21
N ASP A 100 8.18 0.71 -12.60
CA ASP A 100 9.18 0.99 -11.56
C ASP A 100 8.88 2.19 -10.62
N GLY A 101 7.75 2.11 -9.92
CA GLY A 101 7.34 3.10 -8.92
C GLY A 101 6.95 4.48 -9.45
N VAL A 102 6.74 4.66 -10.75
CA VAL A 102 6.17 5.90 -11.30
C VAL A 102 4.81 6.14 -10.68
N MET A 103 4.61 7.34 -10.14
CA MET A 103 3.40 7.70 -9.39
C MET A 103 2.35 8.32 -10.29
N TYR A 104 1.11 7.97 -10.03
CA TYR A 104 -0.09 8.49 -10.67
C TYR A 104 -1.03 9.10 -9.62
N SER A 105 -1.67 10.20 -9.95
CA SER A 105 -2.71 10.78 -9.11
C SER A 105 -3.97 9.92 -9.11
N CYS A 106 -4.83 10.07 -8.11
CA CYS A 106 -6.16 9.44 -8.07
C CYS A 106 -7.07 9.78 -9.27
N LYS A 107 -6.65 10.69 -10.13
CA LYS A 107 -7.31 11.06 -11.40
C LYS A 107 -6.76 10.31 -12.61
N GLY A 108 -5.76 9.44 -12.42
CA GLY A 108 -5.13 8.68 -13.50
C GLY A 108 -4.07 9.43 -14.30
N ASN A 109 -3.65 10.60 -13.84
CA ASN A 109 -2.58 11.35 -14.50
C ASN A 109 -1.23 10.93 -13.91
N GLU A 110 -0.26 10.63 -14.80
CA GLU A 110 1.12 10.44 -14.38
C GLU A 110 1.66 11.74 -13.76
N LEU A 111 2.25 11.61 -12.59
CA LEU A 111 2.90 12.73 -11.91
C LEU A 111 4.34 12.83 -12.41
N THR A 112 4.57 13.68 -13.40
CA THR A 112 5.82 13.80 -14.13
C THR A 112 7.04 13.96 -13.21
N GLY A 113 7.97 13.03 -13.31
CA GLY A 113 9.19 13.01 -12.50
C GLY A 113 9.01 12.53 -11.07
N LYS A 114 7.79 12.16 -10.65
CA LYS A 114 7.52 11.65 -9.30
C LYS A 114 7.58 10.12 -9.28
N ARG A 115 8.37 9.58 -8.34
CA ARG A 115 8.54 8.14 -8.11
C ARG A 115 8.53 7.82 -6.62
N ALA A 116 8.07 6.61 -6.30
CA ALA A 116 8.28 6.05 -4.97
C ALA A 116 9.79 5.87 -4.68
N PRO A 117 10.25 6.10 -3.45
CA PRO A 117 11.66 5.97 -3.07
C PRO A 117 12.13 4.52 -3.15
N ILE A 118 13.44 4.35 -3.30
CA ILE A 118 14.09 3.03 -3.30
C ILE A 118 14.10 2.46 -1.88
N ALA A 119 13.57 1.26 -1.71
CA ALA A 119 13.56 0.55 -0.43
C ALA A 119 14.76 -0.38 -0.26
N LYS A 120 15.05 -1.24 -1.27
CA LYS A 120 16.12 -2.22 -1.20
C LYS A 120 16.62 -2.61 -2.60
N GLY A 121 17.93 -2.65 -2.77
CA GLY A 121 18.57 -3.27 -3.94
C GLY A 121 18.22 -2.68 -5.31
N GLY A 122 17.60 -1.52 -5.34
CA GLY A 122 17.08 -0.89 -6.55
C GLY A 122 15.57 -0.94 -6.66
N ASP A 123 14.90 -1.79 -5.86
CA ASP A 123 13.44 -1.89 -5.86
C ASP A 123 12.81 -0.69 -5.16
N THR A 124 11.79 -0.11 -5.77
CA THR A 124 11.00 0.97 -5.21
C THR A 124 10.06 0.49 -4.11
N SER A 125 9.68 1.38 -3.21
CA SER A 125 8.74 1.09 -2.14
C SER A 125 7.32 0.97 -2.69
N TYR A 126 6.75 -0.23 -2.69
CA TYR A 126 5.39 -0.50 -3.15
C TYR A 126 4.65 -1.58 -2.34
N ASN A 127 5.13 -1.85 -1.10
CA ASN A 127 4.62 -2.97 -0.31
C ASN A 127 3.62 -2.55 0.76
N MET A 128 3.91 -1.50 1.53
CA MET A 128 3.08 -1.03 2.64
C MET A 128 3.18 0.48 2.81
N THR A 129 2.19 1.07 3.50
CA THR A 129 2.27 2.44 3.99
C THR A 129 1.90 2.48 5.46
N ILE A 130 2.45 3.45 6.19
CA ILE A 130 2.36 3.56 7.64
C ILE A 130 2.09 5.02 8.05
N TRP A 131 1.37 5.23 9.13
CA TRP A 131 1.27 6.51 9.83
C TRP A 131 2.40 6.62 10.86
N TRP A 132 3.60 6.96 10.40
CA TRP A 132 4.79 7.02 11.26
C TRP A 132 5.06 8.40 11.84
N SER A 133 5.03 9.42 11.02
CA SER A 133 5.31 10.80 11.42
C SER A 133 4.06 11.53 11.91
N GLY A 134 4.23 12.76 12.39
CA GLY A 134 3.12 13.64 12.73
C GLY A 134 2.46 14.33 11.52
N SER A 135 2.83 13.99 10.28
CA SER A 135 2.25 14.58 9.08
C SER A 135 0.89 14.00 8.75
N LEU A 136 0.11 14.71 7.94
CA LEU A 136 -1.18 14.23 7.41
C LEU A 136 -1.01 13.28 6.21
N ASN A 137 0.21 13.14 5.70
CA ASN A 137 0.52 12.21 4.63
C ASN A 137 1.12 10.93 5.20
N ARG A 138 0.83 9.78 4.58
CA ARG A 138 1.41 8.50 4.96
C ARG A 138 2.87 8.41 4.54
N GLN A 139 3.63 7.62 5.28
CA GLN A 139 4.97 7.22 4.92
C GLN A 139 4.95 5.84 4.25
N MET A 140 5.95 5.56 3.44
CA MET A 140 6.11 4.27 2.77
C MET A 140 6.97 3.35 3.62
N LEU A 141 6.44 2.18 3.96
CA LEU A 141 7.14 1.11 4.69
C LEU A 141 7.41 -0.03 3.72
N ASP A 142 8.66 -0.31 3.44
CA ASP A 142 9.05 -1.47 2.65
C ASP A 142 10.39 -2.01 3.13
N TYR A 143 10.56 -3.33 3.10
CA TYR A 143 11.71 -3.99 3.68
C TYR A 143 11.87 -3.59 5.15
N LEU A 144 13.00 -2.99 5.52
CA LEU A 144 13.30 -2.50 6.88
C LEU A 144 13.29 -0.97 6.96
N VAL A 145 12.79 -0.27 5.94
CA VAL A 145 12.90 1.17 5.85
C VAL A 145 11.54 1.85 5.83
N ILE A 146 11.49 3.03 6.46
CA ILE A 146 10.36 3.94 6.36
C ILE A 146 10.84 5.22 5.69
N HIS A 147 10.15 5.58 4.60
CA HIS A 147 10.41 6.80 3.86
C HIS A 147 9.22 7.75 3.92
N SER A 148 9.48 9.02 4.22
CA SER A 148 8.61 10.12 3.83
C SER A 148 8.87 10.45 2.35
N TYR A 149 7.84 10.79 1.62
CA TYR A 149 7.98 11.23 0.24
C TYR A 149 8.76 12.56 0.14
N THR A 150 8.55 13.46 1.11
CA THR A 150 9.18 14.79 1.15
C THR A 150 10.51 14.80 1.90
N ASP A 151 10.61 14.07 3.01
CA ASP A 151 11.73 14.21 3.96
C ASP A 151 12.79 13.10 3.79
N GLY A 152 12.55 12.15 2.87
CA GLY A 152 13.44 11.04 2.63
C GLY A 152 13.31 9.93 3.68
N ARG A 153 14.42 9.21 3.94
CA ARG A 153 14.40 8.06 4.85
C ARG A 153 14.33 8.49 6.32
N LEU A 154 13.27 8.08 7.01
CA LEU A 154 13.01 8.37 8.42
C LEU A 154 13.52 7.26 9.36
N PHE A 155 13.50 6.00 8.92
CA PHE A 155 13.89 4.86 9.72
C PHE A 155 14.59 3.80 8.87
N ASN A 156 15.54 3.09 9.46
CA ASN A 156 16.19 1.93 8.87
C ASN A 156 16.41 0.85 9.94
N GLY A 157 15.63 -0.22 9.89
CA GLY A 157 15.71 -1.34 10.83
C GLY A 157 17.04 -2.08 10.81
N SER A 158 17.79 -2.03 9.68
CA SER A 158 19.13 -2.63 9.61
C SER A 158 20.11 -2.05 10.62
N ASP A 159 19.89 -0.82 11.05
CA ASP A 159 20.74 -0.15 12.06
C ASP A 159 20.49 -0.70 13.47
N TRP A 160 19.46 -1.53 13.63
CA TRP A 160 18.97 -2.06 14.91
C TRP A 160 19.03 -3.60 14.99
N GLY A 161 19.69 -4.27 14.07
CA GLY A 161 19.87 -5.73 14.09
C GLY A 161 18.56 -6.50 14.01
N VAL A 162 17.65 -6.07 13.14
CA VAL A 162 16.38 -6.75 12.86
C VAL A 162 16.29 -7.20 11.41
N LYS A 163 15.39 -8.13 11.15
CA LYS A 163 15.08 -8.64 9.81
C LYS A 163 13.58 -8.66 9.55
N THR A 164 13.21 -8.80 8.29
CA THR A 164 11.82 -8.95 7.88
C THR A 164 11.26 -10.32 8.25
N ALA A 165 9.96 -10.42 8.48
CA ALA A 165 9.27 -11.68 8.77
C ALA A 165 9.28 -12.65 7.58
N SER A 166 9.44 -12.12 6.36
CA SER A 166 9.44 -12.89 5.12
C SER A 166 10.56 -12.43 4.21
N GLY A 167 11.45 -13.34 3.83
CA GLY A 167 12.54 -13.04 2.89
C GLY A 167 12.06 -12.79 1.44
N THR A 168 10.87 -13.26 1.08
CA THR A 168 10.32 -13.13 -0.27
C THR A 168 9.56 -11.82 -0.48
N LYS A 169 8.72 -11.46 0.49
CA LYS A 169 7.84 -10.28 0.39
C LYS A 169 8.32 -9.11 1.24
N ASN A 170 9.37 -9.29 2.04
CA ASN A 170 10.01 -8.26 2.86
C ASN A 170 9.06 -7.54 3.84
N ASN A 171 8.09 -8.27 4.38
CA ASN A 171 7.10 -7.69 5.29
C ASN A 171 7.67 -7.55 6.71
N ALA A 172 7.21 -6.52 7.44
CA ALA A 172 7.29 -6.47 8.88
C ALA A 172 6.48 -7.63 9.52
N CYS A 173 6.75 -7.98 10.77
CA CYS A 173 5.92 -8.92 11.51
C CYS A 173 4.53 -8.36 11.75
N PHE A 174 4.45 -7.07 12.04
CA PHE A 174 3.22 -6.33 12.24
C PHE A 174 3.50 -4.82 12.09
N TYR A 175 2.49 -4.06 11.72
CA TYR A 175 2.46 -2.61 11.89
C TYR A 175 1.02 -2.16 12.14
N GLY A 176 0.85 -1.13 12.97
CA GLY A 176 -0.44 -0.60 13.36
C GLY A 176 -0.34 0.23 14.63
N ASP A 177 -1.38 0.98 14.96
CA ASP A 177 -1.47 1.79 16.15
C ASP A 177 -1.62 0.91 17.41
N ILE A 178 -0.49 0.58 18.05
CA ILE A 178 -0.43 -0.27 19.25
C ILE A 178 -0.69 0.57 20.52
N TRP A 179 -0.22 1.82 20.52
CA TRP A 179 -0.30 2.70 21.69
C TRP A 179 -1.60 3.51 21.77
N GLY A 180 -2.40 3.53 20.70
CA GLY A 180 -3.68 4.25 20.64
C GLY A 180 -3.52 5.75 20.47
N ASP A 181 -2.45 6.18 19.83
CA ASP A 181 -2.14 7.59 19.61
C ASP A 181 -2.25 8.02 18.13
N TRP A 182 -2.87 7.16 17.28
CA TRP A 182 -3.10 7.23 15.84
C TRP A 182 -1.86 6.98 14.96
N ARG A 183 -0.67 7.12 15.48
CA ARG A 183 0.55 6.74 14.77
C ARG A 183 0.74 5.24 14.90
N GLU A 184 1.34 4.68 13.87
CA GLU A 184 1.48 3.23 13.79
C GLU A 184 2.91 2.84 14.14
N GLU A 185 3.06 1.86 15.03
CA GLU A 185 4.31 1.19 15.34
C GLU A 185 4.60 0.13 14.29
N VAL A 186 5.88 -0.25 14.19
CA VAL A 186 6.30 -1.38 13.40
C VAL A 186 7.04 -2.41 14.27
N ILE A 187 6.73 -3.68 14.07
CA ILE A 187 7.38 -4.80 14.76
C ILE A 187 8.21 -5.60 13.76
N PHE A 188 9.47 -5.80 14.11
CA PHE A 188 10.38 -6.69 13.42
C PHE A 188 10.91 -7.77 14.38
N VAL A 189 11.38 -8.89 13.83
CA VAL A 189 12.11 -9.90 14.58
C VAL A 189 13.60 -9.54 14.58
N ASP A 190 14.31 -9.82 15.67
CA ASP A 190 15.77 -9.69 15.69
C ASP A 190 16.45 -10.71 14.77
N GLU A 191 17.69 -10.46 14.40
CA GLU A 191 18.43 -11.32 13.46
C GLU A 191 18.56 -12.77 13.91
N ASN A 192 18.50 -13.03 15.24
CA ASN A 192 18.67 -14.33 15.85
C ASN A 192 17.36 -15.09 16.12
N ASP A 193 16.21 -14.53 15.78
CA ASP A 193 14.86 -15.07 16.07
C ASP A 193 14.58 -15.25 17.57
N THR A 194 15.12 -14.38 18.41
CA THR A 194 15.01 -14.50 19.88
C THR A 194 14.03 -13.51 20.49
N GLU A 195 13.77 -12.40 19.83
CA GLU A 195 12.87 -11.34 20.32
C GLU A 195 12.14 -10.60 19.20
N LEU A 196 11.03 -9.98 19.54
CA LEU A 196 10.34 -9.02 18.71
C LEU A 196 10.68 -7.61 19.20
N ARG A 197 11.09 -6.74 18.28
CA ARG A 197 11.41 -5.33 18.56
C ARG A 197 10.31 -4.45 18.01
N ILE A 198 9.74 -3.64 18.90
CA ILE A 198 8.72 -2.66 18.55
C ILE A 198 9.42 -1.31 18.38
N PHE A 199 9.21 -0.70 17.24
CA PHE A 199 9.72 0.64 16.95
C PHE A 199 8.55 1.61 16.86
N THR A 200 8.72 2.74 17.49
CA THR A 200 7.82 3.90 17.45
C THR A 200 8.60 5.14 17.10
N THR A 201 7.92 6.16 16.61
CA THR A 201 8.53 7.47 16.40
C THR A 201 8.76 8.18 17.75
N ASP A 202 9.84 8.93 17.85
CA ASP A 202 10.13 9.80 19.00
C ASP A 202 9.49 11.19 18.88
N LEU A 203 8.76 11.44 17.78
CA LEU A 203 8.07 12.71 17.59
C LEU A 203 6.96 12.88 18.64
N SER A 204 7.16 13.80 19.56
CA SER A 204 6.20 14.09 20.63
C SER A 204 4.92 14.72 20.08
N LEU A 205 3.76 14.22 20.54
CA LEU A 205 2.45 14.83 20.29
C LEU A 205 2.19 16.10 21.13
N ILE A 206 3.18 16.59 21.85
CA ILE A 206 3.01 17.70 22.79
C ILE A 206 3.00 19.02 22.02
N HIS A 207 2.13 19.25 21.13
CA HIS A 207 1.77 20.60 20.67
C HIS A 207 0.55 20.58 19.74
N ILE A 208 -0.55 20.06 20.27
CA ILE A 208 -1.86 20.40 19.72
C ILE A 208 -2.63 21.20 20.76
#